data_8bcbe310af40d557e91929d9425aa1b7
#
_entry.id   8bcbe310af40d557e91929d9425aa1b7
#
_cell.length_a   1.000
_cell.length_b   1.000
_cell.length_c   1.000
_cell.angle_alpha   90.00
_cell.angle_beta   90.00
_cell.angle_gamma   90.00
#
_symmetry.space_group_name_H-M   'P 1'
#
loop_
_entity.id
_entity.type
_entity.pdbx_description
1 polymer ?
#
loop_
_entity_poly.entity_id
_entity_poly.type
_entity_poly.pdbx_seq_one_letter_code
_entity_poly.pdbx_strand_id
1 'polypeptide(L)'
;MTTFPIFLAVIVVLALVLVKMSLVIIPQSETKIIERLGKYYATLKPGINVIIPFIDRAKPIVTLTGGRYVYTSSIDLREQVYDFDKQNVITKDNILMQINALLYFQIVDPFKAVYEINNLPNAIEKLTQTTLRNIIGELELDETLTSRDTINSKLRAVLDDATNKWGIKVNRVELQDITPPQSVLQAMEKQMQAERNKRATILTSEGQKAAAILQSEGQKTARINQAEADKQTEILRAEGEAQARIRRAEAEAIAIDKVTEAVGKSTNPAHYLLAQKYIEMLDTVASGDQTRTVYLPYEATNLMGSLGGIKDMFKNS
;
A
#
# COMPACT_ATOMS: atom_id res chain seq x y z
N MET A 1 -91.66 7.43 -30.94
CA MET A 1 -90.98 8.22 -29.86
C MET A 1 -89.78 7.54 -29.26
N THR A 2 -89.39 6.31 -29.60
CA THR A 2 -88.29 5.54 -29.06
C THR A 2 -86.92 5.75 -29.70
N THR A 3 -86.89 6.42 -30.87
CA THR A 3 -85.59 6.67 -31.61
C THR A 3 -84.73 7.81 -31.06
N PHE A 4 -85.38 8.81 -30.43
CA PHE A 4 -84.66 9.98 -29.85
C PHE A 4 -83.80 9.62 -28.65
N PRO A 5 -84.24 8.81 -27.65
CA PRO A 5 -83.38 8.43 -26.53
C PRO A 5 -82.24 7.49 -26.97
N ILE A 6 -82.46 6.63 -27.97
CA ILE A 6 -81.39 5.80 -28.51
C ILE A 6 -80.30 6.61 -29.18
N PHE A 7 -80.69 7.60 -30.01
CA PHE A 7 -79.75 8.51 -30.68
C PHE A 7 -78.94 9.34 -29.67
N LEU A 8 -79.53 9.84 -28.59
CA LEU A 8 -78.89 10.55 -27.53
C LEU A 8 -77.89 9.64 -26.79
N ALA A 9 -78.28 8.40 -26.48
CA ALA A 9 -77.39 7.43 -25.85
C ALA A 9 -76.14 7.16 -26.71
N VAL A 10 -76.29 7.02 -28.03
CA VAL A 10 -75.19 6.81 -28.95
C VAL A 10 -74.21 8.00 -28.94
N ILE A 11 -74.73 9.25 -28.95
CA ILE A 11 -73.94 10.44 -28.87
C ILE A 11 -73.14 10.51 -27.54
N VAL A 12 -73.77 10.20 -26.42
CA VAL A 12 -73.14 10.20 -25.12
C VAL A 12 -72.03 9.16 -25.07
N VAL A 13 -72.30 7.94 -25.56
CA VAL A 13 -71.25 6.90 -25.66
C VAL A 13 -70.13 7.34 -26.55
N LEU A 14 -70.40 7.91 -27.71
CA LEU A 14 -69.35 8.42 -28.59
C LEU A 14 -68.52 9.53 -27.95
N ALA A 15 -69.18 10.47 -27.25
CA ALA A 15 -68.46 11.52 -26.50
C ALA A 15 -67.59 10.95 -25.39
N LEU A 16 -68.04 9.95 -24.65
CA LEU A 16 -67.23 9.24 -23.60
C LEU A 16 -66.03 8.52 -24.20
N VAL A 17 -66.21 7.87 -25.35
CA VAL A 17 -65.10 7.22 -26.09
C VAL A 17 -64.07 8.25 -26.54
N LEU A 18 -64.51 9.38 -27.10
CA LEU A 18 -63.63 10.47 -27.53
C LEU A 18 -62.86 11.06 -26.34
N VAL A 19 -63.51 11.28 -25.21
CA VAL A 19 -62.84 11.77 -23.97
C VAL A 19 -61.81 10.76 -23.50
N LYS A 20 -62.16 9.48 -23.49
CA LYS A 20 -61.20 8.40 -23.10
C LYS A 20 -59.99 8.35 -24.03
N MET A 21 -60.17 8.51 -25.34
CA MET A 21 -59.11 8.54 -26.37
C MET A 21 -58.28 9.81 -26.28
N SER A 22 -58.83 10.91 -25.79
CA SER A 22 -58.13 12.20 -25.63
C SER A 22 -57.17 12.19 -24.41
N LEU A 23 -57.43 11.39 -23.41
CA LEU A 23 -56.65 11.34 -22.18
C LEU A 23 -55.41 10.42 -22.36
N VAL A 24 -54.24 11.01 -22.26
CA VAL A 24 -52.94 10.26 -22.29
C VAL A 24 -52.24 10.48 -20.97
N ILE A 25 -51.99 9.38 -20.25
CA ILE A 25 -51.24 9.38 -19.01
C ILE A 25 -49.78 9.03 -19.37
N ILE A 26 -48.84 9.86 -18.95
CA ILE A 26 -47.40 9.67 -19.17
C ILE A 26 -46.73 9.39 -17.81
N PRO A 27 -45.98 8.27 -17.68
CA PRO A 27 -45.24 7.95 -16.48
C PRO A 27 -44.16 9.03 -16.13
N GLN A 28 -43.77 9.04 -14.86
CA GLN A 28 -42.65 9.84 -14.40
C GLN A 28 -41.38 9.45 -15.18
N SER A 29 -40.60 10.43 -15.58
CA SER A 29 -39.34 10.25 -16.36
C SER A 29 -39.52 9.82 -17.82
N GLU A 30 -40.73 9.82 -18.34
CA GLU A 30 -41.03 9.62 -19.76
C GLU A 30 -41.60 10.89 -20.37
N THR A 31 -41.49 11.00 -21.70
CA THR A 31 -42.11 12.06 -22.48
C THR A 31 -42.57 11.53 -23.83
N LYS A 32 -43.55 12.20 -24.45
CA LYS A 32 -44.00 11.91 -25.81
C LYS A 32 -44.03 13.15 -26.64
N ILE A 33 -43.56 13.04 -27.88
CA ILE A 33 -43.68 14.14 -28.87
C ILE A 33 -44.94 13.92 -29.69
N ILE A 34 -45.72 14.96 -29.75
CA ILE A 34 -46.98 14.98 -30.51
C ILE A 34 -46.81 15.78 -31.77
N GLU A 35 -47.16 15.16 -32.88
CA GLU A 35 -47.35 15.80 -34.18
C GLU A 35 -48.82 16.03 -34.49
N ARG A 36 -49.16 17.22 -34.89
CA ARG A 36 -50.48 17.60 -35.38
C ARG A 36 -50.43 17.83 -36.87
N LEU A 37 -51.13 16.96 -37.64
CA LEU A 37 -51.10 17.01 -39.10
C LEU A 37 -49.68 17.03 -39.71
N GLY A 38 -48.74 16.26 -39.08
CA GLY A 38 -47.39 16.16 -39.56
C GLY A 38 -46.42 17.27 -39.08
N LYS A 39 -46.92 18.26 -38.32
CA LYS A 39 -46.08 19.30 -37.72
C LYS A 39 -45.95 19.09 -36.22
N TYR A 40 -44.77 19.37 -35.68
CA TYR A 40 -44.56 19.38 -34.23
C TYR A 40 -45.58 20.30 -33.55
N TYR A 41 -46.23 19.77 -32.54
CA TYR A 41 -47.20 20.50 -31.75
C TYR A 41 -46.76 20.74 -30.33
N ALA A 42 -46.43 19.69 -29.61
CA ALA A 42 -46.02 19.78 -28.21
C ALA A 42 -45.22 18.56 -27.76
N THR A 43 -44.41 18.74 -26.71
CA THR A 43 -43.75 17.70 -25.94
C THR A 43 -44.57 17.52 -24.66
N LEU A 44 -45.20 16.35 -24.49
CA LEU A 44 -46.07 16.04 -23.35
C LEU A 44 -45.19 15.72 -22.14
N LYS A 45 -45.47 16.38 -21.03
CA LYS A 45 -44.78 16.16 -19.75
C LYS A 45 -45.42 15.00 -18.97
N PRO A 46 -44.74 14.43 -17.98
CA PRO A 46 -45.32 13.43 -17.06
C PRO A 46 -46.62 13.92 -16.44
N GLY A 47 -47.58 12.99 -16.32
CA GLY A 47 -48.91 13.28 -15.77
C GLY A 47 -50.05 13.11 -16.80
N ILE A 48 -51.19 13.72 -16.54
CA ILE A 48 -52.39 13.64 -17.38
C ILE A 48 -52.27 14.73 -18.47
N ASN A 49 -52.34 14.31 -19.72
CA ASN A 49 -52.30 15.19 -20.87
C ASN A 49 -53.55 14.94 -21.73
N VAL A 50 -53.97 15.98 -22.45
CA VAL A 50 -55.14 15.91 -23.34
C VAL A 50 -54.66 16.13 -24.78
N ILE A 51 -54.99 15.20 -25.67
CA ILE A 51 -54.70 15.25 -27.11
C ILE A 51 -56.00 15.19 -27.91
N ILE A 52 -55.98 15.64 -29.12
CA ILE A 52 -57.14 15.53 -30.05
C ILE A 52 -56.97 14.20 -30.80
N PRO A 53 -57.85 13.19 -30.54
CA PRO A 53 -57.77 11.92 -31.23
C PRO A 53 -57.93 12.10 -32.75
N PHE A 54 -57.25 11.24 -33.53
CA PHE A 54 -57.17 11.25 -35.01
C PHE A 54 -56.32 12.35 -35.63
N ILE A 55 -56.22 13.57 -35.04
CA ILE A 55 -55.41 14.68 -35.51
C ILE A 55 -54.02 14.65 -34.93
N ASP A 56 -53.94 14.42 -33.62
CA ASP A 56 -52.67 14.36 -32.88
C ASP A 56 -52.13 12.91 -32.87
N ARG A 57 -50.86 12.76 -33.26
CA ARG A 57 -50.18 11.47 -33.29
C ARG A 57 -48.85 11.55 -32.55
N ALA A 58 -48.60 10.55 -31.71
CA ALA A 58 -47.29 10.44 -31.07
C ALA A 58 -46.23 10.03 -32.12
N LYS A 59 -45.16 10.77 -32.22
CA LYS A 59 -44.04 10.44 -33.11
C LYS A 59 -43.31 9.22 -32.62
N PRO A 60 -43.18 8.15 -33.43
CA PRO A 60 -42.37 6.99 -33.04
C PRO A 60 -40.88 7.33 -33.14
N ILE A 61 -40.09 6.90 -32.17
CA ILE A 61 -38.63 6.95 -32.18
C ILE A 61 -38.07 5.55 -32.16
N VAL A 62 -36.84 5.43 -32.63
CA VAL A 62 -36.06 4.19 -32.50
C VAL A 62 -35.28 4.24 -31.22
N THR A 63 -35.42 3.22 -30.40
CA THR A 63 -34.63 3.00 -29.20
C THR A 63 -33.98 1.62 -29.21
N LEU A 64 -32.88 1.45 -28.50
CA LEU A 64 -32.21 0.16 -28.37
C LEU A 64 -32.66 -0.48 -27.04
N THR A 65 -33.37 -1.58 -27.11
CA THR A 65 -33.83 -2.33 -25.93
C THR A 65 -33.39 -3.78 -26.05
N GLY A 66 -32.51 -4.22 -25.11
CA GLY A 66 -31.99 -5.60 -25.13
C GLY A 66 -31.23 -5.95 -26.41
N GLY A 67 -30.48 -5.01 -26.99
CA GLY A 67 -29.72 -5.23 -28.21
C GLY A 67 -30.55 -5.23 -29.50
N ARG A 68 -31.85 -4.83 -29.44
CA ARG A 68 -32.73 -4.76 -30.61
C ARG A 68 -33.29 -3.36 -30.79
N TYR A 69 -33.36 -2.91 -32.06
CA TYR A 69 -34.00 -1.66 -32.40
C TYR A 69 -35.52 -1.80 -32.32
N VAL A 70 -36.14 -1.04 -31.44
CA VAL A 70 -37.60 -1.06 -31.22
C VAL A 70 -38.15 0.36 -31.47
N TYR A 71 -39.29 0.42 -32.21
CA TYR A 71 -40.02 1.65 -32.36
C TYR A 71 -40.94 1.87 -31.16
N THR A 72 -40.74 2.95 -30.45
CA THR A 72 -41.56 3.38 -29.33
C THR A 72 -42.04 4.81 -29.54
N SER A 73 -43.16 5.16 -29.01
CA SER A 73 -43.65 6.54 -28.98
C SER A 73 -43.33 7.26 -27.65
N SER A 74 -42.74 6.55 -26.70
CA SER A 74 -42.35 7.09 -25.40
C SER A 74 -40.84 7.23 -25.35
N ILE A 75 -40.36 8.36 -24.89
CA ILE A 75 -38.93 8.69 -24.74
C ILE A 75 -38.60 8.63 -23.26
N ASP A 76 -37.70 7.76 -22.85
CA ASP A 76 -37.21 7.68 -21.49
C ASP A 76 -36.11 8.76 -21.26
N LEU A 77 -36.30 9.58 -20.25
CA LEU A 77 -35.40 10.67 -19.87
C LEU A 77 -34.37 10.24 -18.81
N ARG A 78 -34.40 9.00 -18.34
CA ARG A 78 -33.42 8.47 -17.40
C ARG A 78 -32.10 8.21 -18.12
N GLU A 79 -31.04 8.08 -17.36
CA GLU A 79 -29.77 7.64 -17.89
C GLU A 79 -29.89 6.23 -18.50
N GLN A 80 -29.39 6.09 -19.70
CA GLN A 80 -29.40 4.85 -20.49
C GLN A 80 -27.96 4.40 -20.72
N VAL A 81 -27.78 3.08 -20.81
CA VAL A 81 -26.49 2.47 -21.08
C VAL A 81 -26.55 1.76 -22.42
N TYR A 82 -25.63 2.13 -23.32
CA TYR A 82 -25.45 1.39 -24.57
C TYR A 82 -24.14 0.63 -24.49
N ASP A 83 -24.25 -0.68 -24.70
CA ASP A 83 -23.12 -1.60 -24.90
C ASP A 83 -22.92 -1.80 -26.41
N PHE A 84 -21.75 -1.44 -26.88
CA PHE A 84 -21.42 -1.54 -28.29
C PHE A 84 -20.67 -2.82 -28.57
N ASP A 85 -20.91 -3.39 -29.75
CA ASP A 85 -20.20 -4.59 -30.19
C ASP A 85 -18.68 -4.34 -30.30
N LYS A 86 -17.90 -5.40 -30.08
CA LYS A 86 -16.44 -5.36 -30.23
C LYS A 86 -16.07 -4.98 -31.64
N GLN A 87 -15.18 -4.00 -31.75
CA GLN A 87 -14.64 -3.56 -33.03
C GLN A 87 -13.12 -3.75 -33.11
N ASN A 88 -12.65 -3.97 -34.31
CA ASN A 88 -11.23 -4.02 -34.61
C ASN A 88 -10.68 -2.62 -34.78
N VAL A 89 -9.62 -2.30 -34.06
CA VAL A 89 -8.88 -1.04 -34.14
C VAL A 89 -7.39 -1.34 -34.29
N ILE A 90 -6.66 -0.40 -34.87
CA ILE A 90 -5.21 -0.51 -35.06
C ILE A 90 -4.58 0.60 -34.24
N THR A 91 -3.64 0.26 -33.38
CA THR A 91 -2.88 1.21 -32.57
C THR A 91 -1.78 1.90 -33.41
N LYS A 92 -1.17 2.94 -32.84
CA LYS A 92 -0.06 3.68 -33.48
C LYS A 92 1.14 2.79 -33.83
N ASP A 93 1.40 1.78 -33.00
CA ASP A 93 2.44 0.76 -33.20
C ASP A 93 2.01 -0.40 -34.11
N ASN A 94 0.90 -0.19 -34.87
CA ASN A 94 0.38 -1.10 -35.91
C ASN A 94 -0.09 -2.46 -35.38
N ILE A 95 -0.57 -2.53 -34.14
CA ILE A 95 -1.16 -3.74 -33.54
C ILE A 95 -2.67 -3.72 -33.74
N LEU A 96 -3.22 -4.77 -34.34
CA LEU A 96 -4.65 -4.99 -34.48
C LEU A 96 -5.21 -5.52 -33.16
N MET A 97 -6.15 -4.82 -32.52
CA MET A 97 -6.82 -5.25 -31.29
C MET A 97 -8.33 -5.17 -31.41
N GLN A 98 -9.02 -5.90 -30.54
CA GLN A 98 -10.47 -5.79 -30.36
C GLN A 98 -10.77 -4.99 -29.12
N ILE A 99 -11.70 -4.05 -29.26
CA ILE A 99 -12.09 -3.16 -28.17
C ILE A 99 -13.59 -2.90 -28.23
N ASN A 100 -14.25 -2.80 -27.08
CA ASN A 100 -15.62 -2.33 -26.95
C ASN A 100 -15.71 -1.29 -25.83
N ALA A 101 -16.80 -0.53 -25.85
CA ALA A 101 -17.07 0.52 -24.89
C ALA A 101 -18.53 0.55 -24.45
N LEU A 102 -18.74 1.00 -23.23
CA LEU A 102 -20.04 1.33 -22.67
C LEU A 102 -20.24 2.84 -22.70
N LEU A 103 -21.40 3.28 -23.13
CA LEU A 103 -21.78 4.69 -23.15
C LEU A 103 -22.97 4.91 -22.21
N TYR A 104 -22.79 5.82 -21.25
CA TYR A 104 -23.82 6.29 -20.35
C TYR A 104 -24.27 7.68 -20.85
N PHE A 105 -25.54 7.78 -21.23
CA PHE A 105 -26.08 9.02 -21.75
C PHE A 105 -27.51 9.23 -21.29
N GLN A 106 -27.95 10.47 -21.38
CA GLN A 106 -29.30 10.90 -21.03
C GLN A 106 -29.85 11.82 -22.11
N ILE A 107 -31.14 11.64 -22.46
CA ILE A 107 -31.83 12.57 -23.36
C ILE A 107 -32.29 13.77 -22.54
N VAL A 108 -31.70 14.95 -22.84
CA VAL A 108 -32.02 16.22 -22.17
C VAL A 108 -33.06 16.99 -22.94
N ASP A 109 -32.96 16.99 -24.28
CA ASP A 109 -33.90 17.65 -25.16
C ASP A 109 -34.55 16.63 -26.11
N PRO A 110 -35.76 16.14 -25.78
CA PRO A 110 -36.46 15.16 -26.60
C PRO A 110 -36.80 15.66 -28.00
N PHE A 111 -37.02 16.96 -28.17
CA PHE A 111 -37.33 17.54 -29.47
C PHE A 111 -36.13 17.39 -30.42
N LYS A 112 -34.94 17.75 -29.99
CA LYS A 112 -33.74 17.60 -30.81
C LYS A 112 -33.42 16.12 -31.06
N ALA A 113 -33.61 15.25 -30.05
CA ALA A 113 -33.37 13.81 -30.19
C ALA A 113 -34.22 13.13 -31.27
N VAL A 114 -35.37 13.73 -31.61
CA VAL A 114 -36.31 13.17 -32.59
C VAL A 114 -36.17 13.82 -33.95
N TYR A 115 -35.89 15.14 -34.03
CA TYR A 115 -35.93 15.89 -35.29
C TYR A 115 -34.57 16.23 -35.87
N GLU A 116 -33.51 16.32 -35.05
CA GLU A 116 -32.18 16.64 -35.52
C GLU A 116 -31.40 15.41 -36.02
N ILE A 117 -31.82 14.21 -35.64
CA ILE A 117 -31.14 12.98 -36.05
C ILE A 117 -32.14 11.88 -36.38
N ASN A 118 -31.89 11.19 -37.47
CA ASN A 118 -32.62 9.99 -37.82
C ASN A 118 -31.91 8.76 -37.21
N ASN A 119 -32.61 7.90 -36.47
CA ASN A 119 -32.07 6.71 -35.83
C ASN A 119 -30.92 7.04 -34.86
N LEU A 120 -31.28 7.64 -33.75
CA LEU A 120 -30.39 8.08 -32.69
C LEU A 120 -29.41 6.98 -32.19
N PRO A 121 -29.86 5.73 -31.88
CA PRO A 121 -28.94 4.69 -31.40
C PRO A 121 -27.83 4.37 -32.40
N ASN A 122 -28.19 4.22 -33.67
CA ASN A 122 -27.19 3.92 -34.72
C ASN A 122 -26.21 5.09 -34.92
N ALA A 123 -26.68 6.34 -34.83
CA ALA A 123 -25.81 7.49 -34.97
C ALA A 123 -24.80 7.58 -33.82
N ILE A 124 -25.25 7.36 -32.56
CA ILE A 124 -24.38 7.31 -31.40
C ILE A 124 -23.35 6.18 -31.52
N GLU A 125 -23.81 4.99 -31.95
CA GLU A 125 -22.92 3.83 -32.15
C GLU A 125 -21.81 4.16 -33.16
N LYS A 126 -22.16 4.67 -34.35
CA LYS A 126 -21.16 4.98 -35.38
C LYS A 126 -20.22 6.11 -34.98
N LEU A 127 -20.73 7.11 -34.27
CA LEU A 127 -19.90 8.19 -33.75
C LEU A 127 -18.92 7.65 -32.70
N THR A 128 -19.39 6.83 -31.77
CA THR A 128 -18.53 6.23 -30.72
C THR A 128 -17.48 5.32 -31.34
N GLN A 129 -17.86 4.46 -32.28
CA GLN A 129 -16.94 3.58 -33.00
C GLN A 129 -15.84 4.34 -33.73
N THR A 130 -16.20 5.44 -34.40
CA THR A 130 -15.25 6.25 -35.18
C THR A 130 -14.32 7.02 -34.25
N THR A 131 -14.86 7.63 -33.19
CA THR A 131 -14.08 8.39 -32.21
C THR A 131 -13.12 7.48 -31.46
N LEU A 132 -13.58 6.29 -31.04
CA LEU A 132 -12.76 5.29 -30.38
C LEU A 132 -11.59 4.86 -31.27
N ARG A 133 -11.87 4.58 -32.55
CA ARG A 133 -10.82 4.21 -33.53
C ARG A 133 -9.77 5.32 -33.68
N ASN A 134 -10.19 6.56 -33.75
CA ASN A 134 -9.28 7.68 -33.89
C ASN A 134 -8.38 7.83 -32.65
N ILE A 135 -8.97 7.82 -31.45
CA ILE A 135 -8.22 8.00 -30.20
C ILE A 135 -7.22 6.84 -30.00
N ILE A 136 -7.64 5.59 -30.24
CA ILE A 136 -6.75 4.42 -30.10
C ILE A 136 -5.65 4.43 -31.18
N GLY A 137 -5.96 4.90 -32.40
CA GLY A 137 -4.97 5.02 -33.47
C GLY A 137 -3.85 6.04 -33.20
N GLU A 138 -4.02 6.93 -32.24
CA GLU A 138 -2.99 7.87 -31.78
C GLU A 138 -2.11 7.31 -30.66
N LEU A 139 -2.51 6.20 -30.02
CA LEU A 139 -1.87 5.62 -28.84
C LEU A 139 -1.13 4.32 -29.18
N GLU A 140 -0.07 4.06 -28.42
CA GLU A 140 0.60 2.75 -28.45
C GLU A 140 -0.19 1.73 -27.60
N LEU A 141 0.08 0.42 -27.81
CA LEU A 141 -0.62 -0.64 -27.08
C LEU A 141 -0.50 -0.47 -25.57
N ASP A 142 0.71 -0.24 -25.07
CA ASP A 142 0.99 -0.09 -23.63
C ASP A 142 0.24 1.13 -23.04
N GLU A 143 0.19 2.23 -23.79
CA GLU A 143 -0.59 3.42 -23.39
C GLU A 143 -2.08 3.13 -23.37
N THR A 144 -2.59 2.38 -24.35
CA THR A 144 -4.01 2.00 -24.42
C THR A 144 -4.42 1.14 -23.22
N LEU A 145 -3.54 0.26 -22.74
CA LEU A 145 -3.82 -0.61 -21.60
C LEU A 145 -3.71 0.13 -20.25
N THR A 146 -2.81 1.10 -20.14
CA THR A 146 -2.49 1.78 -18.87
C THR A 146 -3.26 3.09 -18.67
N SER A 147 -3.67 3.77 -19.76
CA SER A 147 -4.24 5.12 -19.72
C SER A 147 -5.76 5.15 -19.95
N ARG A 148 -6.50 4.14 -19.51
CA ARG A 148 -7.95 4.01 -19.70
C ARG A 148 -8.74 5.27 -19.29
N ASP A 149 -8.41 5.86 -18.14
CA ASP A 149 -9.10 7.06 -17.64
C ASP A 149 -8.92 8.26 -18.56
N THR A 150 -7.74 8.41 -19.16
CA THR A 150 -7.46 9.46 -20.13
C THR A 150 -8.25 9.25 -21.42
N ILE A 151 -8.32 8.01 -21.90
CA ILE A 151 -9.08 7.63 -23.08
C ILE A 151 -10.57 7.87 -22.85
N ASN A 152 -11.11 7.39 -21.72
CA ASN A 152 -12.52 7.57 -21.33
C ASN A 152 -12.89 9.08 -21.27
N SER A 153 -12.01 9.90 -20.71
CA SER A 153 -12.21 11.35 -20.60
C SER A 153 -12.20 12.04 -21.98
N LYS A 154 -11.28 11.67 -22.85
CA LYS A 154 -11.21 12.18 -24.24
C LYS A 154 -12.44 11.74 -25.04
N LEU A 155 -12.82 10.46 -24.96
CA LEU A 155 -14.02 9.93 -25.60
C LEU A 155 -15.25 10.71 -25.16
N ARG A 156 -15.44 10.85 -23.84
CA ARG A 156 -16.56 11.59 -23.28
C ARG A 156 -16.64 13.01 -23.81
N ALA A 157 -15.51 13.74 -23.82
CA ALA A 157 -15.49 15.13 -24.26
C ALA A 157 -15.89 15.28 -25.74
N VAL A 158 -15.35 14.43 -26.62
CA VAL A 158 -15.68 14.47 -28.05
C VAL A 158 -17.11 14.04 -28.33
N LEU A 159 -17.57 12.99 -27.64
CA LEU A 159 -18.94 12.47 -27.81
C LEU A 159 -19.96 13.47 -27.27
N ASP A 160 -19.76 14.06 -26.09
CA ASP A 160 -20.66 15.05 -25.48
C ASP A 160 -20.81 16.28 -26.39
N ASP A 161 -19.72 16.83 -26.92
CA ASP A 161 -19.76 17.96 -27.85
C ASP A 161 -20.57 17.63 -29.11
N ALA A 162 -20.33 16.48 -29.73
CA ALA A 162 -21.01 16.06 -30.95
C ALA A 162 -22.50 15.76 -30.73
N THR A 163 -22.85 15.13 -29.61
CA THR A 163 -24.22 14.68 -29.30
C THR A 163 -25.09 15.77 -28.70
N ASN A 164 -24.50 16.83 -28.21
CA ASN A 164 -25.21 17.99 -27.67
C ASN A 164 -26.17 18.64 -28.70
N LYS A 165 -25.80 18.62 -29.98
CA LYS A 165 -26.66 19.06 -31.10
C LYS A 165 -27.94 18.24 -31.21
N TRP A 166 -27.88 16.97 -30.81
CA TRP A 166 -29.03 16.03 -30.81
C TRP A 166 -29.80 16.05 -29.50
N GLY A 167 -29.49 16.98 -28.59
CA GLY A 167 -30.16 17.09 -27.29
C GLY A 167 -29.84 15.95 -26.31
N ILE A 168 -28.67 15.33 -26.44
CA ILE A 168 -28.19 14.25 -25.64
C ILE A 168 -26.97 14.72 -24.84
N LYS A 169 -26.93 14.30 -23.57
CA LYS A 169 -25.77 14.51 -22.71
C LYS A 169 -25.08 13.19 -22.46
N VAL A 170 -23.80 13.10 -22.76
CA VAL A 170 -22.95 11.98 -22.44
C VAL A 170 -22.38 12.16 -21.04
N ASN A 171 -22.81 11.35 -20.10
CA ASN A 171 -22.37 11.44 -18.73
C ASN A 171 -21.01 10.74 -18.55
N ARG A 172 -20.87 9.53 -19.10
CA ARG A 172 -19.66 8.70 -18.95
C ARG A 172 -19.48 7.78 -20.16
N VAL A 173 -18.22 7.51 -20.46
CA VAL A 173 -17.81 6.47 -21.42
C VAL A 173 -16.79 5.59 -20.73
N GLU A 174 -16.93 4.28 -20.87
CA GLU A 174 -16.00 3.31 -20.28
C GLU A 174 -15.56 2.29 -21.33
N LEU A 175 -14.25 2.10 -21.42
CA LEU A 175 -13.69 0.97 -22.14
C LEU A 175 -13.92 -0.30 -21.35
N GLN A 176 -14.58 -1.29 -21.95
CA GLN A 176 -14.88 -2.57 -21.32
C GLN A 176 -13.74 -3.55 -21.49
N ASP A 177 -13.59 -4.08 -22.70
CA ASP A 177 -12.56 -5.06 -23.03
C ASP A 177 -11.55 -4.47 -24.01
N ILE A 178 -10.27 -4.75 -23.77
CA ILE A 178 -9.18 -4.47 -24.69
C ILE A 178 -8.45 -5.80 -24.89
N THR A 179 -8.60 -6.38 -26.07
CA THR A 179 -8.10 -7.71 -26.37
C THR A 179 -7.08 -7.65 -27.52
N PRO A 180 -5.78 -7.63 -27.21
CA PRO A 180 -4.72 -7.75 -28.22
C PRO A 180 -4.68 -9.16 -28.83
N PRO A 181 -4.00 -9.36 -29.96
CA PRO A 181 -3.75 -10.68 -30.52
C PRO A 181 -2.98 -11.58 -29.58
N GLN A 182 -3.23 -12.88 -29.63
CA GLN A 182 -2.60 -13.88 -28.74
C GLN A 182 -1.07 -13.87 -28.83
N SER A 183 -0.53 -13.64 -30.02
CA SER A 183 0.93 -13.54 -30.21
C SER A 183 1.57 -12.38 -29.47
N VAL A 184 0.87 -11.25 -29.42
CA VAL A 184 1.32 -10.05 -28.70
C VAL A 184 1.23 -10.27 -27.20
N LEU A 185 0.13 -10.86 -26.71
CA LEU A 185 -0.01 -11.23 -25.30
C LEU A 185 1.13 -12.13 -24.82
N GLN A 186 1.47 -13.16 -25.57
CA GLN A 186 2.58 -14.06 -25.25
C GLN A 186 3.95 -13.34 -25.25
N ALA A 187 4.16 -12.42 -26.18
CA ALA A 187 5.38 -11.62 -26.21
C ALA A 187 5.49 -10.69 -24.99
N MET A 188 4.39 -10.01 -24.64
CA MET A 188 4.31 -9.16 -23.44
C MET A 188 4.51 -9.95 -22.16
N GLU A 189 3.90 -11.14 -22.03
CA GLU A 189 4.10 -12.00 -20.85
C GLU A 189 5.58 -12.37 -20.68
N LYS A 190 6.26 -12.77 -21.77
CA LYS A 190 7.70 -13.09 -21.74
C LYS A 190 8.54 -11.86 -21.36
N GLN A 191 8.24 -10.71 -21.94
CA GLN A 191 8.94 -9.46 -21.63
C GLN A 191 8.76 -9.06 -20.18
N MET A 192 7.52 -9.08 -19.68
CA MET A 192 7.22 -8.77 -18.27
C MET A 192 7.88 -9.76 -17.31
N GLN A 193 7.90 -11.05 -17.66
CA GLN A 193 8.59 -12.07 -16.87
C GLN A 193 10.10 -11.80 -16.79
N ALA A 194 10.72 -11.47 -17.92
CA ALA A 194 12.14 -11.13 -17.98
C ALA A 194 12.47 -9.87 -17.16
N GLU A 195 11.62 -8.84 -17.27
CA GLU A 195 11.80 -7.62 -16.49
C GLU A 195 11.61 -7.84 -14.99
N ARG A 196 10.59 -8.60 -14.57
CA ARG A 196 10.39 -9.00 -13.17
C ARG A 196 11.58 -9.78 -12.64
N ASN A 197 12.11 -10.73 -13.40
CA ASN A 197 13.28 -11.51 -13.03
C ASN A 197 14.51 -10.59 -12.87
N LYS A 198 14.74 -9.66 -13.82
CA LYS A 198 15.81 -8.69 -13.75
C LYS A 198 15.70 -7.81 -12.48
N ARG A 199 14.52 -7.27 -12.21
CA ARG A 199 14.27 -6.45 -10.99
C ARG A 199 14.47 -7.27 -9.71
N ALA A 200 13.98 -8.51 -9.68
CA ALA A 200 14.18 -9.42 -8.54
C ALA A 200 15.66 -9.70 -8.29
N THR A 201 16.44 -9.97 -9.35
CA THR A 201 17.89 -10.21 -9.25
C THR A 201 18.64 -8.97 -8.73
N ILE A 202 18.31 -7.77 -9.25
CA ILE A 202 18.90 -6.52 -8.79
C ILE A 202 18.61 -6.31 -7.31
N LEU A 203 17.32 -6.40 -6.92
CA LEU A 203 16.90 -6.17 -5.53
C LEU A 203 17.55 -7.19 -4.57
N THR A 204 17.64 -8.46 -4.98
CA THR A 204 18.31 -9.49 -4.19
C THR A 204 19.80 -9.19 -4.02
N SER A 205 20.48 -8.77 -5.09
CA SER A 205 21.90 -8.41 -5.04
C SER A 205 22.17 -7.16 -4.19
N GLU A 206 21.32 -6.16 -4.29
CA GLU A 206 21.37 -4.97 -3.44
C GLU A 206 21.13 -5.32 -1.96
N GLY A 207 20.15 -6.17 -1.69
CA GLY A 207 19.86 -6.68 -0.35
C GLY A 207 21.04 -7.47 0.24
N GLN A 208 21.67 -8.33 -0.54
CA GLN A 208 22.87 -9.08 -0.13
C GLN A 208 24.05 -8.15 0.15
N LYS A 209 24.26 -7.14 -0.72
CA LYS A 209 25.31 -6.12 -0.50
C LYS A 209 25.05 -5.34 0.79
N ALA A 210 23.83 -4.87 1.00
CA ALA A 210 23.45 -4.13 2.20
C ALA A 210 23.63 -4.99 3.47
N ALA A 211 23.20 -6.26 3.43
CA ALA A 211 23.37 -7.20 4.54
C ALA A 211 24.85 -7.45 4.85
N ALA A 212 25.70 -7.64 3.84
CA ALA A 212 27.15 -7.83 4.02
C ALA A 212 27.82 -6.59 4.64
N ILE A 213 27.42 -5.38 4.21
CA ILE A 213 27.94 -4.13 4.80
C ILE A 213 27.54 -4.02 6.27
N LEU A 214 26.24 -4.19 6.59
CA LEU A 214 25.74 -4.14 7.96
C LEU A 214 26.39 -5.19 8.86
N GLN A 215 26.59 -6.40 8.35
CA GLN A 215 27.28 -7.46 9.09
C GLN A 215 28.74 -7.08 9.37
N SER A 216 29.46 -6.54 8.38
CA SER A 216 30.84 -6.08 8.54
C SER A 216 30.98 -4.92 9.54
N GLU A 217 30.07 -3.95 9.46
CA GLU A 217 30.00 -2.82 10.41
C GLU A 217 29.66 -3.30 11.83
N GLY A 218 28.72 -4.25 11.96
CA GLY A 218 28.38 -4.87 13.23
C GLY A 218 29.56 -5.61 13.85
N GLN A 219 30.29 -6.39 13.04
CA GLN A 219 31.51 -7.08 13.50
C GLN A 219 32.60 -6.10 13.92
N LYS A 220 32.82 -5.04 13.13
CA LYS A 220 33.79 -3.97 13.48
C LYS A 220 33.41 -3.32 14.82
N THR A 221 32.17 -2.93 14.98
CA THR A 221 31.67 -2.30 16.22
C THR A 221 31.79 -3.25 17.42
N ALA A 222 31.44 -4.53 17.24
CA ALA A 222 31.58 -5.55 18.27
C ALA A 222 33.05 -5.73 18.71
N ARG A 223 34.02 -5.77 17.77
CA ARG A 223 35.45 -5.85 18.08
C ARG A 223 35.97 -4.61 18.81
N ILE A 224 35.50 -3.42 18.40
CA ILE A 224 35.88 -2.18 19.10
C ILE A 224 35.35 -2.18 20.52
N ASN A 225 34.08 -2.51 20.73
CA ASN A 225 33.47 -2.56 22.03
C ASN A 225 34.13 -3.63 22.94
N GLN A 226 34.49 -4.79 22.37
CA GLN A 226 35.24 -5.82 23.11
C GLN A 226 36.59 -5.33 23.54
N ALA A 227 37.37 -4.71 22.63
CA ALA A 227 38.69 -4.18 22.95
C ALA A 227 38.64 -3.05 23.99
N GLU A 228 37.62 -2.20 23.94
CA GLU A 228 37.40 -1.15 24.95
C GLU A 228 37.02 -1.75 26.31
N ALA A 229 36.19 -2.77 26.33
CA ALA A 229 35.81 -3.50 27.55
C ALA A 229 37.02 -4.22 28.18
N ASP A 230 37.85 -4.87 27.35
CA ASP A 230 39.08 -5.54 27.81
C ASP A 230 40.08 -4.54 28.40
N LYS A 231 40.31 -3.41 27.71
CA LYS A 231 41.11 -2.30 28.19
C LYS A 231 40.61 -1.75 29.55
N GLN A 232 39.31 -1.51 29.64
CA GLN A 232 38.72 -1.00 30.88
C GLN A 232 38.84 -2.00 32.04
N THR A 233 38.65 -3.27 31.73
CA THR A 233 38.83 -4.36 32.71
C THR A 233 40.26 -4.42 33.22
N GLU A 234 41.24 -4.32 32.34
CA GLU A 234 42.66 -4.34 32.74
C GLU A 234 43.05 -3.12 33.57
N ILE A 235 42.54 -1.92 33.21
CA ILE A 235 42.77 -0.70 34.00
C ILE A 235 42.18 -0.85 35.40
N LEU A 236 40.90 -1.26 35.50
CA LEU A 236 40.23 -1.44 36.80
C LEU A 236 40.92 -2.51 37.65
N ARG A 237 41.42 -3.58 37.01
CA ARG A 237 42.19 -4.61 37.69
C ARG A 237 43.50 -4.06 38.24
N ALA A 238 44.26 -3.31 37.41
CA ALA A 238 45.51 -2.69 37.81
C ALA A 238 45.34 -1.67 38.95
N GLU A 239 44.28 -0.85 38.85
CA GLU A 239 43.89 0.11 39.92
C GLU A 239 43.49 -0.63 41.20
N GLY A 240 42.70 -1.68 41.09
CA GLY A 240 42.29 -2.52 42.23
C GLY A 240 43.48 -3.17 42.91
N GLU A 241 44.43 -3.70 42.13
CA GLU A 241 45.68 -4.29 42.67
C GLU A 241 46.56 -3.23 43.35
N ALA A 242 46.71 -2.02 42.73
CA ALA A 242 47.45 -0.92 43.32
C ALA A 242 46.83 -0.45 44.63
N GLN A 243 45.50 -0.30 44.67
CA GLN A 243 44.78 0.08 45.88
C GLN A 243 44.88 -1.00 46.97
N ALA A 244 44.76 -2.26 46.59
CA ALA A 244 44.91 -3.36 47.52
C ALA A 244 46.33 -3.40 48.13
N ARG A 245 47.36 -3.12 47.31
CA ARG A 245 48.76 -3.03 47.78
C ARG A 245 48.97 -1.88 48.75
N ILE A 246 48.40 -0.69 48.45
CA ILE A 246 48.47 0.49 49.34
C ILE A 246 47.76 0.18 50.66
N ARG A 247 46.55 -0.34 50.64
CA ARG A 247 45.81 -0.66 51.84
C ARG A 247 46.51 -1.75 52.71
N ARG A 248 47.16 -2.76 52.07
CA ARG A 248 47.95 -3.73 52.80
C ARG A 248 49.16 -3.06 53.49
N ALA A 249 49.87 -2.19 52.75
CA ALA A 249 51.00 -1.46 53.35
C ALA A 249 50.60 -0.54 54.49
N GLU A 250 49.45 0.16 54.36
CA GLU A 250 48.88 0.96 55.43
C GLU A 250 48.49 0.12 56.66
N ALA A 251 47.86 -1.01 56.44
CA ALA A 251 47.50 -1.95 57.52
C ALA A 251 48.75 -2.53 58.18
N GLU A 252 49.78 -2.89 57.40
CA GLU A 252 51.09 -3.33 57.91
C GLU A 252 51.77 -2.23 58.75
N ALA A 253 51.76 -0.95 58.26
CA ALA A 253 52.33 0.17 58.99
C ALA A 253 51.62 0.38 60.35
N ILE A 254 50.27 0.38 60.38
CA ILE A 254 49.48 0.50 61.58
C ILE A 254 49.78 -0.69 62.56
N ALA A 255 49.93 -1.89 62.00
CA ALA A 255 50.26 -3.07 62.82
C ALA A 255 51.67 -2.92 63.42
N ILE A 256 52.66 -2.38 62.65
CA ILE A 256 54.01 -2.11 63.16
C ILE A 256 53.97 -1.10 64.27
N ASP A 257 53.22 0.03 64.10
CA ASP A 257 53.11 1.06 65.13
C ASP A 257 52.49 0.52 66.43
N LYS A 258 51.44 -0.28 66.34
CA LYS A 258 50.82 -0.91 67.50
C LYS A 258 51.71 -1.91 68.19
N VAL A 259 52.47 -2.70 67.44
CA VAL A 259 53.45 -3.63 68.04
C VAL A 259 54.61 -2.86 68.68
N THR A 260 55.07 -1.77 68.06
CA THR A 260 56.12 -0.89 68.62
C THR A 260 55.68 -0.23 69.96
N GLU A 261 54.42 0.17 70.00
CA GLU A 261 53.82 0.79 71.22
C GLU A 261 53.70 -0.25 72.36
N ALA A 262 53.35 -1.53 72.03
CA ALA A 262 53.17 -2.60 73.00
C ALA A 262 54.47 -3.17 73.55
N VAL A 263 55.51 -3.29 72.73
CA VAL A 263 56.79 -3.99 73.10
C VAL A 263 57.83 -3.06 73.73
N GLY A 264 57.62 -1.75 73.64
CA GLY A 264 58.55 -0.75 74.18
C GLY A 264 59.80 -0.56 73.27
N LYS A 265 60.51 0.58 73.48
CA LYS A 265 61.63 1.04 72.63
C LYS A 265 62.91 0.19 72.65
N SER A 266 62.93 -0.93 73.39
CA SER A 266 64.15 -1.75 73.56
C SER A 266 64.29 -2.90 72.56
N THR A 267 63.29 -3.26 71.78
CA THR A 267 63.33 -4.38 70.82
C THR A 267 62.98 -3.83 69.43
N ASN A 268 63.82 -4.16 68.44
CA ASN A 268 63.62 -3.69 67.04
C ASN A 268 62.34 -4.36 66.42
N PRO A 269 61.28 -3.62 66.14
CA PRO A 269 60.01 -4.19 65.68
C PRO A 269 60.16 -4.94 64.35
N ALA A 270 61.18 -4.61 63.56
CA ALA A 270 61.46 -5.30 62.29
C ALA A 270 61.78 -6.79 62.48
N HIS A 271 62.41 -7.15 63.58
CA HIS A 271 62.72 -8.60 63.85
C HIS A 271 61.46 -9.38 64.17
N TYR A 272 60.50 -8.80 64.87
CA TYR A 272 59.22 -9.45 65.13
C TYR A 272 58.43 -9.74 63.87
N LEU A 273 58.35 -8.76 62.96
CA LEU A 273 57.66 -8.93 61.67
C LEU A 273 58.35 -9.91 60.73
N LEU A 274 59.67 -9.89 60.72
CA LEU A 274 60.45 -10.88 59.96
C LEU A 274 60.19 -12.29 60.48
N ALA A 275 60.13 -12.48 61.80
CA ALA A 275 59.80 -13.75 62.45
C ALA A 275 58.34 -14.20 62.10
N GLN A 276 57.37 -13.29 62.13
CA GLN A 276 55.99 -13.56 61.80
C GLN A 276 55.88 -13.96 60.30
N LYS A 277 56.47 -13.22 59.37
CA LYS A 277 56.49 -13.57 57.95
C LYS A 277 57.21 -14.89 57.68
N TYR A 278 58.22 -15.20 58.44
CA TYR A 278 58.94 -16.47 58.35
C TYR A 278 58.04 -17.63 58.79
N ILE A 279 57.28 -17.46 59.88
CA ILE A 279 56.33 -18.47 60.40
C ILE A 279 55.17 -18.66 59.36
N GLU A 280 54.67 -17.58 58.80
CA GLU A 280 53.59 -17.63 57.79
C GLU A 280 54.08 -18.31 56.50
N MET A 281 55.34 -18.07 56.10
CA MET A 281 55.94 -18.75 54.97
C MET A 281 56.18 -20.26 55.26
N LEU A 282 56.57 -20.60 56.48
CA LEU A 282 56.70 -22.00 56.89
C LEU A 282 55.35 -22.76 56.95
N ASP A 283 54.29 -22.05 57.41
CA ASP A 283 52.92 -22.61 57.39
C ASP A 283 52.45 -22.86 55.94
N THR A 284 52.73 -21.91 55.03
CA THR A 284 52.39 -22.05 53.60
C THR A 284 53.18 -23.20 52.94
N VAL A 285 54.44 -23.45 53.36
CA VAL A 285 55.25 -24.58 52.89
C VAL A 285 54.81 -25.89 53.50
N ALA A 286 54.41 -25.90 54.77
CA ALA A 286 53.93 -27.08 55.47
C ALA A 286 52.57 -27.53 55.03
N SER A 287 51.70 -26.64 54.63
CA SER A 287 50.32 -26.94 54.14
C SER A 287 50.27 -27.27 52.65
N GLY A 288 51.35 -27.19 51.91
CA GLY A 288 51.43 -27.56 50.50
C GLY A 288 51.57 -29.07 50.30
N ASP A 289 50.66 -29.65 49.56
CA ASP A 289 50.52 -31.11 49.29
C ASP A 289 51.62 -31.71 48.36
N GLN A 290 52.72 -30.98 48.12
CA GLN A 290 53.84 -31.41 47.26
C GLN A 290 55.16 -31.29 48.02
N THR A 291 55.93 -32.41 48.06
CA THR A 291 57.27 -32.49 48.60
C THR A 291 58.22 -31.51 47.87
N ARG A 292 58.50 -30.39 48.50
CA ARG A 292 59.48 -29.38 47.97
C ARG A 292 60.68 -29.32 48.86
N THR A 293 61.87 -29.43 48.26
CA THR A 293 63.11 -29.25 48.98
C THR A 293 63.37 -27.72 49.13
N VAL A 294 63.32 -27.25 50.39
CA VAL A 294 63.56 -25.83 50.67
C VAL A 294 65.06 -25.66 51.04
N TYR A 295 65.79 -24.92 50.23
CA TYR A 295 67.16 -24.47 50.55
C TYR A 295 67.09 -23.24 51.45
N LEU A 296 67.50 -23.41 52.70
CA LEU A 296 67.62 -22.27 53.62
C LEU A 296 69.03 -21.74 53.60
N PRO A 297 69.24 -20.41 53.37
CA PRO A 297 70.58 -19.83 53.45
C PRO A 297 71.09 -19.89 54.91
N TYR A 298 72.36 -20.08 55.06
CA TYR A 298 73.04 -20.26 56.36
C TYR A 298 72.74 -19.11 57.36
N GLU A 299 72.49 -17.91 56.88
CA GLU A 299 72.12 -16.74 57.70
C GLU A 299 70.74 -16.89 58.39
N ALA A 300 69.86 -17.76 57.90
CA ALA A 300 68.57 -18.02 58.54
C ALA A 300 68.68 -18.86 59.83
N THR A 301 69.76 -19.57 59.97
CA THR A 301 70.05 -20.35 61.21
C THR A 301 70.39 -19.45 62.39
N ASN A 302 70.99 -18.28 62.17
CA ASN A 302 71.23 -17.29 63.21
C ASN A 302 69.97 -16.64 63.77
N LEU A 303 68.89 -16.56 62.97
CA LEU A 303 67.57 -16.12 63.42
C LEU A 303 66.87 -17.19 64.26
N MET A 304 67.07 -18.44 63.96
CA MET A 304 66.58 -19.58 64.84
C MET A 304 67.29 -19.62 66.19
N GLY A 305 68.58 -19.25 66.26
CA GLY A 305 69.33 -19.06 67.51
C GLY A 305 68.78 -17.97 68.40
N SER A 306 68.28 -16.91 67.86
CA SER A 306 67.63 -15.79 68.60
C SER A 306 66.24 -16.18 69.10
N LEU A 307 65.53 -17.12 68.45
CA LEU A 307 64.24 -17.66 68.94
C LEU A 307 64.46 -18.67 70.09
N GLY A 308 65.64 -19.35 70.13
CA GLY A 308 66.06 -20.15 71.28
C GLY A 308 66.27 -19.31 72.54
N GLY A 309 66.81 -18.10 72.42
CA GLY A 309 66.93 -17.15 73.52
C GLY A 309 65.60 -16.63 74.09
N ILE A 310 64.54 -16.53 73.27
CA ILE A 310 63.20 -16.20 73.68
C ILE A 310 62.58 -17.33 74.53
N LYS A 311 62.84 -18.58 74.18
CA LYS A 311 62.36 -19.73 74.94
C LYS A 311 62.97 -19.80 76.30
N ASP A 312 64.21 -19.37 76.47
CA ASP A 312 64.90 -19.32 77.76
C ASP A 312 64.44 -18.18 78.67
N MET A 313 63.98 -17.03 78.04
CA MET A 313 63.34 -15.92 78.75
C MET A 313 61.97 -16.30 79.39
N PHE A 314 61.23 -17.17 78.73
CA PHE A 314 59.93 -17.61 79.23
C PHE A 314 60.01 -18.86 80.21
N LYS A 315 61.23 -19.44 80.38
CA LYS A 315 61.45 -20.56 81.26
C LYS A 315 61.88 -20.18 82.66
N ASN A 316 62.19 -18.89 82.86
CA ASN A 316 62.62 -18.36 84.14
C ASN A 316 61.70 -17.22 84.67
N SER A 317 60.38 -17.33 84.43
CA SER A 317 59.37 -16.57 85.11
C SER A 317 58.38 -17.51 85.81
#